data_d40accba106eb142b4307a2a240d3f14
#
_entry.id   d40accba106eb142b4307a2a240d3f14
#
_cell.length_a   1.000
_cell.length_b   1.000
_cell.length_c   1.000
_cell.angle_alpha   90.00
_cell.angle_beta   90.00
_cell.angle_gamma   90.00
#
_symmetry.space_group_name_H-M   'P 1'
#
loop_
_entity.id
_entity.type
_entity.pdbx_description
1 polymer ?
#
loop_
_entity_poly.entity_id
_entity_poly.type
_entity_poly.pdbx_seq_one_letter_code
_entity_poly.pdbx_strand_id
1 'polypeptide(L)'
;HMATVYGDQVTASLTEPKVFDLVDGMLRSTRREFAAADAFGGWMLSHDEIRVGGWDESPTFGGGSPGESLSHNVAEVVRRARGIDPAAPLYIWSDMFDPFHNAADTPDPYYLVNGNWSGSWQGLPADVTVINWNHGAKARESAAFFSDRGHHQLLAGYYDTPPSRFNDRQWLAELEGVPGIDGVLYCQWGSGYDNLAAWADHVWGGAPWVTPPA
;
A
#
# COMPACT_ATOMS: atom_id res chain seq x y z
N HIS A 1 -22.47 10.99 -9.75
CA HIS A 1 -22.11 9.66 -10.26
C HIS A 1 -20.61 9.50 -10.12
N MET A 2 -20.16 8.75 -9.12
CA MET A 2 -18.78 8.25 -9.16
C MET A 2 -18.70 7.34 -10.38
N ALA A 3 -17.72 7.56 -11.25
CA ALA A 3 -17.39 6.61 -12.28
C ALA A 3 -16.72 5.42 -11.58
N THR A 4 -17.55 4.47 -11.21
CA THR A 4 -17.09 3.16 -10.78
C THR A 4 -16.70 2.36 -12.02
N VAL A 5 -15.85 1.40 -11.84
CA VAL A 5 -15.60 0.38 -12.85
C VAL A 5 -16.94 -0.27 -13.19
N TYR A 6 -17.19 -0.46 -14.45
CA TYR A 6 -18.49 -0.87 -14.98
C TYR A 6 -19.03 -2.13 -14.30
N GLY A 7 -20.23 -2.01 -13.70
CA GLY A 7 -20.88 -3.10 -12.97
C GLY A 7 -20.36 -3.37 -11.55
N ASP A 8 -19.29 -2.69 -11.13
CA ASP A 8 -18.73 -2.78 -9.79
C ASP A 8 -18.98 -1.48 -9.02
N GLN A 9 -19.40 -1.60 -7.78
CA GLN A 9 -19.70 -0.45 -6.92
C GLN A 9 -18.58 -0.18 -5.87
N VAL A 10 -17.52 -0.96 -5.88
CA VAL A 10 -16.47 -0.90 -4.87
C VAL A 10 -15.12 -0.43 -5.43
N THR A 11 -14.92 -0.48 -6.75
CA THR A 11 -13.70 -0.04 -7.40
C THR A 11 -13.93 1.26 -8.17
N ALA A 12 -13.14 2.27 -7.90
CA ALA A 12 -13.17 3.52 -8.66
C ALA A 12 -12.39 3.38 -9.97
N SER A 13 -12.86 4.03 -11.03
CA SER A 13 -12.11 4.08 -12.29
C SER A 13 -10.78 4.78 -12.10
N LEU A 14 -9.71 4.18 -12.64
CA LEU A 14 -8.35 4.71 -12.52
C LEU A 14 -8.10 5.96 -13.36
N THR A 15 -8.95 6.23 -14.35
CA THR A 15 -8.73 7.26 -15.38
C THR A 15 -9.83 8.32 -15.47
N GLU A 16 -10.91 8.16 -14.69
CA GLU A 16 -12.04 9.09 -14.73
C GLU A 16 -11.73 10.41 -14.01
N PRO A 17 -11.81 11.57 -14.70
CA PRO A 17 -11.50 12.87 -14.10
C PRO A 17 -12.30 13.18 -12.83
N LYS A 18 -13.56 12.77 -12.76
CA LYS A 18 -14.41 12.98 -11.58
C LYS A 18 -13.93 12.19 -10.35
N VAL A 19 -13.27 11.06 -10.55
CA VAL A 19 -12.64 10.30 -9.46
C VAL A 19 -11.45 11.09 -8.92
N PHE A 20 -10.63 11.68 -9.77
CA PHE A 20 -9.55 12.54 -9.34
C PHE A 20 -10.05 13.79 -8.59
N ASP A 21 -11.16 14.39 -9.03
CA ASP A 21 -11.76 15.53 -8.32
C ASP A 21 -12.28 15.13 -6.94
N LEU A 22 -12.85 13.94 -6.82
CA LEU A 22 -13.25 13.39 -5.52
C LEU A 22 -12.04 13.17 -4.62
N VAL A 23 -10.98 12.54 -5.13
CA VAL A 23 -9.71 12.32 -4.38
C VAL A 23 -9.12 13.64 -3.92
N ASP A 24 -9.06 14.65 -4.79
CA ASP A 24 -8.59 15.99 -4.41
C ASP A 24 -9.42 16.60 -3.26
N GLY A 25 -10.73 16.48 -3.34
CA GLY A 25 -11.64 16.90 -2.27
C GLY A 25 -11.39 16.17 -0.94
N MET A 26 -11.16 14.88 -0.98
CA MET A 26 -10.83 14.06 0.20
C MET A 26 -9.48 14.47 0.80
N LEU A 27 -8.43 14.62 -0.02
CA LEU A 27 -7.11 15.03 0.42
C LEU A 27 -7.15 16.42 1.12
N ARG A 28 -7.83 17.39 0.52
CA ARG A 28 -8.00 18.73 1.11
C ARG A 28 -8.78 18.69 2.41
N SER A 29 -9.86 17.89 2.47
CA SER A 29 -10.68 17.76 3.67
C SER A 29 -9.88 17.16 4.81
N THR A 30 -9.18 16.06 4.55
CA THR A 30 -8.31 15.40 5.53
C THR A 30 -7.23 16.37 6.04
N ARG A 31 -6.54 17.04 5.12
CA ARG A 31 -5.50 18.03 5.50
C ARG A 31 -6.04 19.12 6.41
N ARG A 32 -7.21 19.66 6.08
CA ARG A 32 -7.85 20.74 6.86
C ARG A 32 -8.25 20.26 8.27
N GLU A 33 -8.93 19.13 8.35
CA GLU A 33 -9.47 18.63 9.63
C GLU A 33 -8.35 18.24 10.61
N PHE A 34 -7.34 17.53 10.14
CA PHE A 34 -6.23 17.11 10.99
C PHE A 34 -5.23 18.24 11.29
N ALA A 35 -5.06 19.21 10.39
CA ALA A 35 -4.24 20.39 10.68
C ALA A 35 -4.86 21.25 11.77
N ALA A 36 -6.20 21.34 11.82
CA ALA A 36 -6.90 22.08 12.87
C ALA A 36 -6.67 21.51 14.27
N ALA A 37 -6.32 20.21 14.36
CA ALA A 37 -5.96 19.52 15.58
C ALA A 37 -4.46 19.39 15.82
N ASP A 38 -3.61 19.98 14.96
CA ASP A 38 -2.15 19.79 14.93
C ASP A 38 -1.73 18.31 14.87
N ALA A 39 -2.50 17.51 14.13
CA ALA A 39 -2.38 16.05 14.09
C ALA A 39 -2.19 15.50 12.67
N PHE A 40 -1.85 16.34 11.70
CA PHE A 40 -1.64 15.89 10.32
C PHE A 40 -0.24 15.33 10.12
N GLY A 41 -0.14 14.00 9.99
CA GLY A 41 1.12 13.27 9.75
C GLY A 41 1.37 12.85 8.30
N GLY A 42 0.47 13.18 7.37
CA GLY A 42 0.57 12.76 5.97
C GLY A 42 -0.69 12.05 5.45
N TRP A 43 -0.61 11.52 4.25
CA TRP A 43 -1.70 10.74 3.65
C TRP A 43 -1.30 9.31 3.37
N MET A 44 -2.19 8.38 3.74
CA MET A 44 -2.19 7.02 3.24
C MET A 44 -3.01 6.98 1.95
N LEU A 45 -2.37 6.70 0.83
CA LEU A 45 -2.99 6.73 -0.50
C LEU A 45 -3.69 5.41 -0.86
N SER A 46 -3.55 4.38 -0.04
CA SER A 46 -4.09 3.02 -0.26
C SER A 46 -3.59 2.37 -1.55
N HIS A 47 -4.40 2.21 -2.59
CA HIS A 47 -4.08 1.55 -3.86
C HIS A 47 -3.77 0.05 -3.72
N ASP A 48 -4.32 -0.60 -2.73
CA ASP A 48 -4.15 -2.04 -2.50
C ASP A 48 -5.25 -2.86 -3.20
N GLU A 49 -4.93 -4.11 -3.47
CA GLU A 49 -5.85 -5.20 -3.81
C GLU A 49 -6.98 -4.81 -4.77
N ILE A 50 -6.69 -4.34 -5.97
CA ILE A 50 -7.71 -4.10 -7.01
C ILE A 50 -8.28 -5.44 -7.45
N ARG A 51 -9.42 -5.82 -6.86
CA ARG A 51 -9.95 -7.18 -6.89
C ARG A 51 -10.84 -7.48 -8.06
N VAL A 52 -11.46 -6.47 -8.65
CA VAL A 52 -12.54 -6.65 -9.61
C VAL A 52 -12.11 -6.21 -11.00
N GLY A 53 -12.52 -6.99 -12.02
CA GLY A 53 -12.33 -6.64 -13.41
C GLY A 53 -13.28 -5.53 -13.89
N GLY A 54 -13.21 -5.20 -15.17
CA GLY A 54 -14.08 -4.18 -15.78
C GLY A 54 -13.57 -2.74 -15.66
N TRP A 55 -12.40 -2.51 -15.03
CA TRP A 55 -11.74 -1.19 -14.98
C TRP A 55 -11.31 -0.71 -16.37
N ASP A 56 -11.14 -1.59 -17.34
CA ASP A 56 -10.86 -1.36 -18.76
C ASP A 56 -12.12 -1.05 -19.60
N GLU A 57 -13.30 -1.29 -19.05
CA GLU A 57 -14.58 -0.97 -19.69
C GLU A 57 -14.99 0.50 -19.52
N SER A 58 -14.26 1.26 -18.70
CA SER A 58 -14.53 2.68 -18.50
C SER A 58 -14.34 3.48 -19.80
N PRO A 59 -15.28 4.36 -20.16
CA PRO A 59 -15.14 5.23 -21.35
C PRO A 59 -13.90 6.12 -21.33
N THR A 60 -13.31 6.35 -20.16
CA THR A 60 -12.10 7.14 -19.97
C THR A 60 -10.82 6.30 -20.01
N PHE A 61 -10.95 4.97 -20.12
CA PHE A 61 -9.83 4.09 -20.34
C PHE A 61 -9.32 4.26 -21.76
N GLY A 62 -8.18 4.93 -21.91
CA GLY A 62 -7.61 5.31 -23.21
C GLY A 62 -6.88 4.18 -23.95
N GLY A 63 -7.07 2.92 -23.51
CA GLY A 63 -6.27 1.79 -23.97
C GLY A 63 -4.96 1.66 -23.20
N GLY A 64 -4.19 0.60 -23.45
CA GLY A 64 -2.98 0.27 -22.73
C GLY A 64 -3.19 -0.87 -21.73
N SER A 65 -2.18 -1.13 -20.91
CA SER A 65 -2.25 -2.16 -19.87
C SER A 65 -2.86 -1.63 -18.56
N PRO A 66 -3.37 -2.51 -17.70
CA PRO A 66 -3.77 -2.14 -16.34
C PRO A 66 -2.64 -1.45 -15.57
N GLY A 67 -1.43 -1.98 -15.70
CA GLY A 67 -0.25 -1.42 -15.06
C GLY A 67 0.03 0.02 -15.50
N GLU A 68 -0.11 0.33 -16.79
CA GLU A 68 0.02 1.71 -17.30
C GLU A 68 -1.07 2.63 -16.73
N SER A 69 -2.31 2.15 -16.64
CA SER A 69 -3.41 2.92 -16.08
C SER A 69 -3.20 3.21 -14.60
N LEU A 70 -2.75 2.24 -13.83
CA LEU A 70 -2.44 2.44 -12.40
C LEU A 70 -1.20 3.31 -12.21
N SER A 71 -0.19 3.17 -13.05
CA SER A 71 0.98 4.05 -13.09
C SER A 71 0.57 5.52 -13.29
N HIS A 72 -0.31 5.78 -14.25
CA HIS A 72 -0.86 7.13 -14.47
C HIS A 72 -1.68 7.61 -13.26
N ASN A 73 -2.52 6.74 -12.71
CA ASN A 73 -3.39 7.08 -11.58
C ASN A 73 -2.58 7.50 -10.36
N VAL A 74 -1.60 6.68 -9.94
CA VAL A 74 -0.80 6.99 -8.75
C VAL A 74 0.01 8.27 -8.93
N ALA A 75 0.60 8.49 -10.12
CA ALA A 75 1.34 9.70 -10.41
C ALA A 75 0.44 10.95 -10.29
N GLU A 76 -0.78 10.89 -10.81
CA GLU A 76 -1.74 12.00 -10.73
C GLU A 76 -2.23 12.24 -9.29
N VAL A 77 -2.51 11.19 -8.51
CA VAL A 77 -2.90 11.31 -7.10
C VAL A 77 -1.77 11.93 -6.28
N VAL A 78 -0.53 11.48 -6.45
CA VAL A 78 0.64 12.06 -5.79
C VAL A 78 0.83 13.52 -6.18
N ARG A 79 0.73 13.86 -7.47
CA ARG A 79 0.81 15.24 -7.94
C ARG A 79 -0.23 16.14 -7.28
N ARG A 80 -1.46 15.66 -7.10
CA ARG A 80 -2.53 16.41 -6.42
C ARG A 80 -2.23 16.58 -4.93
N ALA A 81 -1.78 15.53 -4.25
CA ALA A 81 -1.38 15.60 -2.84
C ALA A 81 -0.25 16.65 -2.65
N ARG A 82 0.79 16.61 -3.49
CA ARG A 82 1.88 17.58 -3.48
C ARG A 82 1.42 19.00 -3.81
N GLY A 83 0.40 19.16 -4.63
CA GLY A 83 -0.22 20.46 -4.91
C GLY A 83 -1.00 21.06 -3.73
N ILE A 84 -1.39 20.22 -2.76
CA ILE A 84 -2.07 20.66 -1.53
C ILE A 84 -1.04 20.95 -0.42
N ASP A 85 -0.11 20.03 -0.20
CA ASP A 85 0.97 20.17 0.78
C ASP A 85 2.24 19.48 0.24
N PRO A 86 3.19 20.24 -0.29
CA PRO A 86 4.41 19.70 -0.91
C PRO A 86 5.30 18.93 0.06
N ALA A 87 5.23 19.24 1.36
CA ALA A 87 6.07 18.63 2.40
C ALA A 87 5.42 17.43 3.11
N ALA A 88 4.13 17.19 2.87
CA ALA A 88 3.41 16.13 3.57
C ALA A 88 3.98 14.74 3.25
N PRO A 89 4.23 13.88 4.24
CA PRO A 89 4.56 12.48 3.99
C PRO A 89 3.44 11.78 3.22
N LEU A 90 3.83 10.94 2.26
CA LEU A 90 2.90 10.11 1.50
C LEU A 90 3.26 8.64 1.71
N TYR A 91 2.24 7.83 1.92
CA TYR A 91 2.35 6.39 2.16
C TYR A 91 1.44 5.64 1.20
N ILE A 92 1.87 4.45 0.77
CA ILE A 92 1.09 3.60 -0.13
C ILE A 92 1.34 2.12 0.17
N TRP A 93 0.33 1.26 -0.03
CA TRP A 93 0.54 -0.18 0.06
C TRP A 93 1.39 -0.70 -1.10
N SER A 94 2.20 -1.73 -0.85
CA SER A 94 3.18 -2.24 -1.80
C SER A 94 2.59 -3.06 -2.95
N ASP A 95 1.57 -3.84 -2.67
CA ASP A 95 1.18 -5.01 -3.47
C ASP A 95 0.90 -4.72 -4.94
N MET A 96 0.15 -3.65 -5.22
CA MET A 96 -0.19 -3.29 -6.59
C MET A 96 0.97 -2.66 -7.38
N PHE A 97 2.12 -2.41 -6.73
CA PHE A 97 3.34 -1.87 -7.30
C PHE A 97 4.54 -2.83 -7.17
N ASP A 98 4.31 -4.02 -6.64
CA ASP A 98 5.33 -5.03 -6.37
C ASP A 98 5.28 -6.14 -7.43
N PRO A 99 6.32 -6.28 -8.29
CA PRO A 99 6.37 -7.33 -9.30
C PRO A 99 6.52 -8.73 -8.73
N PHE A 100 6.78 -8.85 -7.43
CA PHE A 100 6.82 -10.11 -6.69
C PHE A 100 5.52 -10.39 -5.91
N HIS A 101 4.50 -9.55 -6.11
CA HIS A 101 3.18 -9.65 -5.50
C HIS A 101 2.09 -9.41 -6.56
N ASN A 102 1.13 -8.49 -6.30
CA ASN A 102 -0.02 -8.26 -7.18
C ASN A 102 0.33 -7.55 -8.50
N ALA A 103 1.49 -6.93 -8.63
CA ALA A 103 1.97 -6.35 -9.89
C ALA A 103 2.87 -7.30 -10.71
N ALA A 104 2.84 -8.59 -10.43
CA ALA A 104 3.49 -9.59 -11.28
C ALA A 104 2.88 -9.58 -12.70
N ASP A 105 3.70 -9.89 -13.70
CA ASP A 105 3.27 -9.99 -15.10
C ASP A 105 2.45 -11.27 -15.38
N THR A 106 2.59 -12.25 -14.51
CA THR A 106 1.78 -13.47 -14.51
C THR A 106 0.73 -13.34 -13.42
N PRO A 107 -0.55 -13.20 -13.76
CA PRO A 107 -1.59 -13.07 -12.75
C PRO A 107 -1.67 -14.35 -11.92
N ASP A 108 -1.16 -14.28 -10.70
CA ASP A 108 -1.56 -15.21 -9.67
C ASP A 108 -2.89 -14.67 -9.11
N PRO A 109 -3.97 -15.48 -9.03
CA PRO A 109 -5.26 -15.04 -8.49
C PRO A 109 -5.19 -14.84 -6.97
N TYR A 110 -4.14 -14.20 -6.48
CA TYR A 110 -4.01 -13.82 -5.10
C TYR A 110 -5.09 -12.79 -4.74
N TYR A 111 -5.95 -13.13 -3.81
CA TYR A 111 -7.08 -12.32 -3.35
C TYR A 111 -7.96 -11.74 -4.47
N LEU A 112 -8.16 -12.46 -5.55
CA LEU A 112 -9.03 -12.03 -6.62
C LEU A 112 -8.57 -10.75 -7.34
N VAL A 113 -7.31 -10.34 -7.18
CA VAL A 113 -6.72 -9.28 -8.03
C VAL A 113 -6.81 -9.74 -9.48
N ASN A 114 -7.42 -8.91 -10.32
CA ASN A 114 -7.73 -9.25 -11.70
C ASN A 114 -7.02 -8.29 -12.65
N GLY A 115 -6.24 -8.85 -13.55
CA GLY A 115 -5.51 -8.09 -14.56
C GLY A 115 -3.98 -8.18 -14.41
N ASN A 116 -3.30 -7.75 -15.45
CA ASN A 116 -1.85 -7.64 -15.47
C ASN A 116 -1.44 -6.22 -15.04
N TRP A 117 -0.98 -6.08 -13.81
CA TRP A 117 -0.59 -4.80 -13.21
C TRP A 117 0.90 -4.50 -13.37
N SER A 118 1.63 -5.31 -14.13
CA SER A 118 3.05 -5.10 -14.40
C SER A 118 3.31 -3.70 -14.99
N GLY A 119 4.32 -3.02 -14.46
CA GLY A 119 4.65 -1.66 -14.84
C GLY A 119 3.97 -0.55 -14.03
N SER A 120 3.02 -0.88 -13.15
CA SER A 120 2.33 0.11 -12.29
C SER A 120 3.28 0.96 -11.45
N TRP A 121 4.38 0.37 -11.00
CA TRP A 121 5.44 1.04 -10.22
C TRP A 121 6.14 2.18 -10.96
N GLN A 122 6.02 2.28 -12.28
CA GLN A 122 6.68 3.33 -13.07
C GLN A 122 6.15 4.73 -12.75
N GLY A 123 4.90 4.81 -12.31
CA GLY A 123 4.29 6.07 -11.91
C GLY A 123 4.44 6.41 -10.43
N LEU A 124 5.04 5.54 -9.63
CA LEU A 124 5.22 5.75 -8.21
C LEU A 124 6.50 6.55 -7.93
N PRO A 125 6.41 7.81 -7.45
CA PRO A 125 7.59 8.62 -7.15
C PRO A 125 8.36 8.08 -5.94
N ALA A 126 9.69 8.15 -6.00
CA ALA A 126 10.60 7.60 -4.98
C ALA A 126 10.44 8.22 -3.59
N ASP A 127 9.87 9.43 -3.49
CA ASP A 127 9.60 10.12 -2.22
C ASP A 127 8.30 9.66 -1.51
N VAL A 128 7.60 8.68 -2.07
CA VAL A 128 6.47 8.00 -1.42
C VAL A 128 6.99 6.82 -0.62
N THR A 129 6.66 6.78 0.67
CA THR A 129 7.01 5.64 1.54
C THR A 129 6.10 4.46 1.23
N VAL A 130 6.70 3.32 0.94
CA VAL A 130 5.97 2.07 0.64
C VAL A 130 5.70 1.31 1.94
N ILE A 131 4.44 0.99 2.19
CA ILE A 131 4.06 0.08 3.26
C ILE A 131 4.08 -1.34 2.69
N ASN A 132 5.20 -2.02 2.90
CA ASN A 132 5.45 -3.32 2.32
C ASN A 132 4.88 -4.44 3.20
N TRP A 133 4.00 -5.26 2.62
CA TRP A 133 3.39 -6.40 3.29
C TRP A 133 3.65 -7.74 2.58
N ASN A 134 4.62 -7.78 1.68
CA ASN A 134 5.10 -9.01 1.08
C ASN A 134 6.02 -9.75 2.07
N HIS A 135 5.44 -10.63 2.86
CA HIS A 135 6.13 -11.46 3.85
C HIS A 135 6.34 -12.91 3.36
N GLY A 136 6.06 -13.17 2.08
CA GLY A 136 6.20 -14.50 1.47
C GLY A 136 7.63 -14.85 1.08
N ALA A 137 7.76 -15.90 0.29
CA ALA A 137 9.06 -16.39 -0.18
C ALA A 137 9.85 -15.37 -1.03
N LYS A 138 9.22 -14.28 -1.46
CA LYS A 138 9.78 -13.19 -2.25
C LYS A 138 9.94 -11.89 -1.46
N ALA A 139 9.84 -11.93 -0.15
CA ALA A 139 9.93 -10.74 0.69
C ALA A 139 11.22 -9.93 0.46
N ARG A 140 12.37 -10.61 0.33
CA ARG A 140 13.65 -9.95 0.10
C ARG A 140 13.72 -9.30 -1.29
N GLU A 141 13.29 -9.99 -2.33
CA GLU A 141 13.26 -9.46 -3.70
C GLU A 141 12.31 -8.26 -3.78
N SER A 142 11.16 -8.33 -3.12
CA SER A 142 10.19 -7.23 -2.99
C SER A 142 10.83 -6.01 -2.32
N ALA A 143 11.39 -6.18 -1.14
CA ALA A 143 12.01 -5.09 -0.40
C ALA A 143 13.20 -4.47 -1.16
N ALA A 144 14.05 -5.29 -1.77
CA ALA A 144 15.16 -4.82 -2.59
C ALA A 144 14.66 -4.04 -3.83
N PHE A 145 13.58 -4.48 -4.44
CA PHE A 145 12.98 -3.82 -5.61
C PHE A 145 12.59 -2.36 -5.32
N PHE A 146 11.95 -2.10 -4.20
CA PHE A 146 11.57 -0.74 -3.78
C PHE A 146 12.80 0.07 -3.33
N SER A 147 13.69 -0.57 -2.59
CA SER A 147 14.95 0.04 -2.15
C SER A 147 15.82 0.52 -3.32
N ASP A 148 15.99 -0.31 -4.36
CA ASP A 148 16.75 0.01 -5.57
C ASP A 148 16.14 1.19 -6.36
N ARG A 149 14.87 1.50 -6.11
CA ARG A 149 14.15 2.65 -6.67
C ARG A 149 14.18 3.88 -5.77
N GLY A 150 14.82 3.79 -4.63
CA GLY A 150 14.98 4.89 -3.68
C GLY A 150 13.83 5.07 -2.71
N HIS A 151 12.89 4.14 -2.65
CA HIS A 151 11.79 4.21 -1.69
C HIS A 151 12.24 3.88 -0.28
N HIS A 152 11.73 4.63 0.68
CA HIS A 152 11.66 4.22 2.07
C HIS A 152 10.50 3.25 2.30
N GLN A 153 10.64 2.34 3.26
CA GLN A 153 9.66 1.28 3.50
C GLN A 153 9.32 1.11 4.99
N LEU A 154 8.04 0.86 5.26
CA LEU A 154 7.55 0.31 6.51
C LEU A 154 7.06 -1.11 6.26
N LEU A 155 7.47 -2.07 7.07
CA LEU A 155 7.02 -3.45 6.95
C LEU A 155 5.71 -3.63 7.71
N ALA A 156 4.66 -4.07 7.03
CA ALA A 156 3.33 -4.22 7.60
C ALA A 156 2.99 -5.69 7.84
N GLY A 157 3.04 -6.12 9.08
CA GLY A 157 2.64 -7.47 9.49
C GLY A 157 1.16 -7.53 9.88
N TYR A 158 0.59 -8.72 9.82
CA TYR A 158 -0.80 -9.01 10.15
C TYR A 158 -0.90 -9.80 11.46
N TYR A 159 -1.60 -9.27 12.44
CA TYR A 159 -1.56 -9.75 13.82
C TYR A 159 -2.91 -10.21 14.40
N ASP A 160 -3.94 -10.36 13.58
CA ASP A 160 -5.27 -10.82 13.98
C ASP A 160 -5.33 -12.33 14.24
N THR A 161 -4.35 -13.07 13.74
CA THR A 161 -4.24 -14.52 13.93
C THR A 161 -3.18 -14.85 14.97
N PRO A 162 -3.19 -16.06 15.54
CA PRO A 162 -2.17 -16.45 16.50
C PRO A 162 -0.77 -16.13 15.99
N PRO A 163 0.11 -15.61 16.86
CA PRO A 163 1.45 -15.10 16.54
C PRO A 163 2.38 -16.06 15.80
N SER A 164 2.04 -17.34 15.73
CA SER A 164 2.78 -18.36 15.00
C SER A 164 2.97 -18.11 13.49
N ARG A 165 2.28 -17.12 12.93
CA ARG A 165 2.36 -16.81 11.49
C ARG A 165 3.23 -15.60 11.17
N PHE A 166 3.51 -14.73 12.14
CA PHE A 166 4.32 -13.53 11.91
C PHE A 166 5.44 -13.45 12.94
N ASN A 167 6.64 -13.43 12.44
CA ASN A 167 7.83 -13.19 13.21
C ASN A 167 8.59 -12.03 12.58
N ASP A 168 8.30 -10.81 13.05
CA ASP A 168 8.92 -9.59 12.53
C ASP A 168 10.45 -9.62 12.61
N ARG A 169 11.01 -10.26 13.61
CA ARG A 169 12.46 -10.40 13.73
C ARG A 169 13.04 -11.31 12.67
N GLN A 170 12.36 -12.40 12.36
CA GLN A 170 12.77 -13.26 11.26
C GLN A 170 12.69 -12.50 9.94
N TRP A 171 11.58 -11.80 9.71
CA TRP A 171 11.41 -10.97 8.52
C TRP A 171 12.49 -9.89 8.42
N LEU A 172 12.74 -9.13 9.51
CA LEU A 172 13.82 -8.14 9.56
C LEU A 172 15.20 -8.77 9.34
N ALA A 173 15.45 -9.97 9.87
CA ALA A 173 16.70 -10.68 9.63
C ALA A 173 16.84 -11.13 8.17
N GLU A 174 15.77 -11.58 7.54
CA GLU A 174 15.73 -11.92 6.11
C GLU A 174 16.01 -10.70 5.22
N LEU A 175 15.65 -9.51 5.70
CA LEU A 175 15.84 -8.22 4.99
C LEU A 175 17.13 -7.50 5.39
N GLU A 176 17.97 -8.11 6.22
CA GLU A 176 19.24 -7.50 6.64
C GLU A 176 20.08 -7.05 5.44
N GLY A 177 20.53 -5.80 5.48
CA GLY A 177 21.32 -5.18 4.41
C GLY A 177 20.51 -4.62 3.25
N VAL A 178 19.18 -4.72 3.26
CA VAL A 178 18.31 -3.97 2.34
C VAL A 178 18.14 -2.56 2.89
N PRO A 179 18.60 -1.52 2.18
CA PRO A 179 18.49 -0.15 2.67
C PRO A 179 17.06 0.38 2.62
N GLY A 180 16.79 1.48 3.33
CA GLY A 180 15.50 2.18 3.26
C GLY A 180 14.37 1.51 4.04
N ILE A 181 14.62 0.51 4.88
CA ILE A 181 13.62 -0.05 5.79
C ILE A 181 13.67 0.75 7.08
N ASP A 182 12.65 1.57 7.33
CA ASP A 182 12.59 2.53 8.44
C ASP A 182 11.91 1.97 9.68
N GLY A 183 11.11 0.91 9.54
CA GLY A 183 10.39 0.36 10.67
C GLY A 183 9.33 -0.68 10.31
N VAL A 184 8.53 -1.01 11.30
CA VAL A 184 7.45 -1.99 11.19
C VAL A 184 6.12 -1.38 11.61
N LEU A 185 5.04 -1.87 11.04
CA LEU A 185 3.66 -1.43 11.28
C LEU A 185 2.81 -2.60 11.78
N TYR A 186 2.10 -2.39 12.88
CA TYR A 186 1.09 -3.32 13.36
C TYR A 186 -0.20 -3.17 12.57
N CYS A 187 -0.56 -4.19 11.78
CA CYS A 187 -1.84 -4.22 11.08
C CYS A 187 -2.83 -5.13 11.77
N GLN A 188 -4.06 -4.66 11.90
CA GLN A 188 -5.16 -5.37 12.50
C GLN A 188 -6.43 -5.12 11.68
N TRP A 189 -7.06 -6.21 11.18
CA TRP A 189 -8.24 -6.16 10.31
C TRP A 189 -9.50 -6.74 10.98
N GLY A 190 -9.31 -7.52 12.05
CA GLY A 190 -10.38 -8.13 12.83
C GLY A 190 -10.81 -7.27 14.01
N SER A 191 -11.14 -7.92 15.11
CA SER A 191 -11.58 -7.27 16.33
C SER A 191 -10.61 -7.54 17.48
N GLY A 192 -9.97 -6.50 17.99
CA GLY A 192 -9.12 -6.60 19.17
C GLY A 192 -7.65 -6.27 18.91
N TYR A 193 -6.98 -5.87 19.98
CA TYR A 193 -5.57 -5.50 19.98
C TYR A 193 -4.79 -6.31 21.01
N ASP A 194 -5.20 -7.56 21.26
CA ASP A 194 -4.67 -8.39 22.35
C ASP A 194 -3.18 -8.67 22.19
N ASN A 195 -2.69 -8.66 20.93
CA ASN A 195 -1.29 -8.88 20.62
C ASN A 195 -0.43 -7.60 20.67
N LEU A 196 -1.02 -6.40 20.77
CA LEU A 196 -0.30 -5.14 20.58
C LEU A 196 0.83 -4.94 21.61
N ALA A 197 0.60 -5.26 22.87
CA ALA A 197 1.62 -5.12 23.92
C ALA A 197 2.78 -6.09 23.69
N ALA A 198 2.48 -7.35 23.39
CA ALA A 198 3.51 -8.37 23.11
C ALA A 198 4.29 -8.04 21.84
N TRP A 199 3.63 -7.49 20.82
CA TRP A 199 4.28 -7.01 19.61
C TRP A 199 5.23 -5.84 19.88
N ALA A 200 4.81 -4.86 20.69
CA ALA A 200 5.64 -3.73 21.04
C ALA A 200 6.90 -4.17 21.82
N ASP A 201 6.75 -5.08 22.79
CA ASP A 201 7.85 -5.65 23.55
C ASP A 201 8.82 -6.45 22.66
N HIS A 202 8.28 -7.16 21.66
CA HIS A 202 9.08 -7.89 20.69
C HIS A 202 9.87 -6.97 19.78
N VAL A 203 9.21 -5.97 19.17
CA VAL A 203 9.81 -5.10 18.17
C VAL A 203 10.80 -4.13 18.80
N TRP A 204 10.43 -3.46 19.89
CA TRP A 204 11.26 -2.43 20.52
C TRP A 204 12.05 -2.92 21.73
N GLY A 205 11.47 -3.83 22.52
CA GLY A 205 12.09 -4.34 23.74
C GLY A 205 13.05 -5.50 23.52
N GLY A 206 13.02 -6.11 22.35
CA GLY A 206 13.83 -7.28 22.05
C GLY A 206 13.37 -8.57 22.71
N ALA A 207 12.19 -8.59 23.32
CA ALA A 207 11.63 -9.80 23.90
C ALA A 207 11.40 -10.90 22.83
N PRO A 208 11.53 -12.18 23.18
CA PRO A 208 11.09 -13.25 22.27
C PRO A 208 9.59 -13.10 21.97
N TRP A 209 9.19 -13.42 20.75
CA TRP A 209 7.77 -13.50 20.44
C TRP A 209 7.16 -14.67 21.21
N VAL A 210 6.30 -14.37 22.16
CA VAL A 210 5.61 -15.39 22.97
C VAL A 210 4.14 -15.33 22.57
N THR A 211 3.62 -16.44 22.09
CA THR A 211 2.18 -16.56 21.83
C THR A 211 1.42 -16.35 23.14
N PRO A 212 0.51 -15.36 23.25
CA PRO A 212 -0.35 -15.24 24.42
C PRO A 212 -1.09 -16.56 24.66
N PRO A 213 -1.29 -16.96 25.90
CA PRO A 213 -2.13 -18.12 26.20
C PRO A 213 -3.53 -17.89 25.65
N ALA A 214 -4.11 -18.94 25.06
CA ALA A 214 -5.44 -18.93 24.48
C ALA A 214 -6.51 -18.67 25.53
#